data_b5ad9d69b1226c85693ec29cfee19273
#
_entry.id   b5ad9d69b1226c85693ec29cfee19273
#
_cell.length_a   1.000
_cell.length_b   1.000
_cell.length_c   1.000
_cell.angle_alpha   90.00
_cell.angle_beta   90.00
_cell.angle_gamma   90.00
#
_symmetry.space_group_name_H-M   'P 1'
#
loop_
_entity.id
_entity.type
_entity.pdbx_description
1 polymer ?
#
loop_
_entity_poly.entity_id
_entity_poly.type
_entity_poly.pdbx_seq_one_letter_code
_entity_poly.pdbx_strand_id
1 'polypeptide(L)'
;MLKPDAVHIWRDADGDYHVEWDDAHPDLELTVEPLAASDEVETDYHAPQAPRARLRGLSPDDRHYFRLRDQHGNELLSTERRFGLEGTPNFRDFGGYHTADGRQVKWGYLYRSGQLSGLSDRDLDLLAKLEIDLVCDFRRVEEQQTEPSRLPAERTP
;
A
#
# COMPACT_ATOMS: atom_id res chain seq x y z
N MET A 1 -13.11 17.89 0.29
CA MET A 1 -13.31 16.44 0.17
C MET A 1 -11.92 15.80 0.02
N LEU A 2 -11.55 14.97 0.96
CA LEU A 2 -10.30 14.19 0.93
C LEU A 2 -10.22 13.39 -0.37
N LYS A 3 -9.10 13.53 -1.09
CA LYS A 3 -8.85 12.76 -2.31
C LYS A 3 -7.73 11.76 -2.03
N PRO A 4 -7.82 10.52 -2.53
CA PRO A 4 -6.78 9.50 -2.32
C PRO A 4 -5.41 9.86 -2.87
N ASP A 5 -5.36 10.65 -3.92
CA ASP A 5 -4.14 11.18 -4.54
C ASP A 5 -3.48 12.29 -3.73
N ALA A 6 -4.21 12.88 -2.78
CA ALA A 6 -3.69 13.86 -1.83
C ALA A 6 -3.10 13.23 -0.56
N VAL A 7 -3.13 11.91 -0.42
CA VAL A 7 -2.61 11.20 0.75
C VAL A 7 -1.52 10.22 0.31
N HIS A 8 -0.36 10.32 0.92
CA HIS A 8 0.78 9.42 0.71
C HIS A 8 1.06 8.62 1.97
N ILE A 9 1.08 7.29 1.84
CA ILE A 9 1.36 6.36 2.94
C ILE A 9 2.54 5.49 2.56
N TRP A 10 3.52 5.40 3.46
CA TRP A 10 4.69 4.53 3.29
C TRP A 10 5.21 4.03 4.63
N ARG A 11 6.05 3.00 4.61
CA ARG A 11 6.81 2.51 5.76
C ARG A 11 8.26 2.98 5.69
N ASP A 12 8.82 3.30 6.84
CA ASP A 12 10.25 3.52 6.98
C ASP A 12 11.01 2.20 7.24
N ALA A 13 12.33 2.31 7.44
CA ALA A 13 13.18 1.15 7.69
C ALA A 13 12.91 0.46 9.04
N ASP A 14 12.31 1.15 9.98
CA ASP A 14 11.93 0.63 11.30
C ASP A 14 10.56 -0.08 11.26
N GLY A 15 9.85 0.00 10.14
CA GLY A 15 8.53 -0.57 9.93
C GLY A 15 7.38 0.35 10.32
N ASP A 16 7.66 1.57 10.77
CA ASP A 16 6.66 2.55 11.15
C ASP A 16 5.99 3.14 9.91
N TYR A 17 4.68 3.37 10.02
CA TYR A 17 3.93 4.00 8.95
C TYR A 17 3.95 5.51 9.06
N HIS A 18 4.19 6.15 7.93
CA HIS A 18 4.07 7.57 7.74
C HIS A 18 2.89 7.86 6.84
N VAL A 19 2.08 8.81 7.25
CA VAL A 19 0.95 9.34 6.49
C VAL A 19 1.17 10.82 6.28
N GLU A 20 1.31 11.24 5.02
CA GLU A 20 1.36 12.64 4.62
C GLU A 20 0.15 12.98 3.77
N TRP A 21 -0.37 14.19 3.92
CA TRP A 21 -1.44 14.70 3.08
C TRP A 21 -1.10 16.07 2.54
N ASP A 22 -1.69 16.39 1.37
CA ASP A 22 -1.43 17.64 0.67
C ASP A 22 -1.85 18.83 1.54
N ASP A 23 -0.94 19.82 1.68
CA ASP A 23 -1.17 21.04 2.44
C ASP A 23 -1.98 22.11 1.66
N ALA A 24 -2.55 21.76 0.51
CA ALA A 24 -3.48 22.62 -0.21
C ALA A 24 -4.68 23.07 0.64
N HIS A 25 -4.87 22.41 1.80
CA HIS A 25 -5.84 22.78 2.82
C HIS A 25 -5.14 22.84 4.19
N PRO A 26 -4.44 23.95 4.52
CA PRO A 26 -3.66 24.07 5.76
C PRO A 26 -4.48 23.91 7.04
N ASP A 27 -5.80 24.09 6.96
CA ASP A 27 -6.74 23.91 8.08
C ASP A 27 -7.31 22.48 8.15
N LEU A 28 -6.78 21.53 7.35
CA LEU A 28 -7.27 20.16 7.34
C LEU A 28 -6.67 19.36 8.50
N GLU A 29 -7.48 19.09 9.49
CA GLU A 29 -7.15 18.16 10.58
C GLU A 29 -7.59 16.75 10.19
N LEU A 30 -6.65 15.79 10.15
CA LEU A 30 -6.95 14.40 9.90
C LEU A 30 -6.71 13.56 11.14
N THR A 31 -7.67 12.70 11.44
CA THR A 31 -7.44 11.52 12.27
C THR A 31 -7.13 10.32 11.40
N VAL A 32 -6.13 9.54 11.80
CA VAL A 32 -5.68 8.34 11.08
C VAL A 32 -5.81 7.16 12.01
N GLU A 33 -6.64 6.19 11.64
CA GLU A 33 -6.91 4.99 12.42
C GLU A 33 -6.62 3.74 11.59
N PRO A 34 -5.79 2.78 12.06
CA PRO A 34 -5.67 1.49 11.39
C PRO A 34 -6.97 0.69 11.55
N LEU A 35 -7.41 -0.01 10.49
CA LEU A 35 -8.68 -0.75 10.50
C LEU A 35 -8.65 -2.03 11.35
N ALA A 36 -7.49 -2.60 11.56
CA ALA A 36 -7.29 -3.83 12.32
C ALA A 36 -6.03 -3.68 13.17
N ALA A 37 -6.09 -2.84 14.19
CA ALA A 37 -5.01 -2.72 15.15
C ALA A 37 -5.41 -3.29 16.49
N SER A 38 -4.44 -3.86 17.19
CA SER A 38 -4.50 -4.03 18.64
C SER A 38 -4.48 -2.66 19.33
N ASP A 39 -4.95 -2.57 20.56
CA ASP A 39 -5.06 -1.33 21.34
C ASP A 39 -3.70 -0.61 21.64
N GLU A 40 -2.59 -1.11 21.09
CA GLU A 40 -1.22 -0.64 21.36
C GLU A 40 -0.60 0.22 20.24
N VAL A 41 -1.40 0.68 19.27
CA VAL A 41 -0.87 1.52 18.19
C VAL A 41 -0.72 2.96 18.66
N GLU A 42 0.53 3.43 18.69
CA GLU A 42 0.84 4.83 18.98
C GLU A 42 0.76 5.66 17.71
N THR A 43 -0.03 6.71 17.74
CA THR A 43 -0.14 7.67 16.62
C THR A 43 0.38 9.04 17.06
N ASP A 44 1.50 9.44 16.46
CA ASP A 44 2.07 10.79 16.64
C ASP A 44 1.63 11.70 15.50
N TYR A 45 0.90 12.75 15.83
CA TYR A 45 0.54 13.79 14.87
C TYR A 45 1.54 14.96 14.92
N HIS A 46 2.10 15.27 13.76
CA HIS A 46 2.95 16.46 13.58
C HIS A 46 2.11 17.54 12.89
N ALA A 47 1.31 18.26 13.66
CA ALA A 47 0.57 19.45 13.22
C ALA A 47 0.98 20.66 14.11
N PRO A 48 0.87 21.92 13.65
CA PRO A 48 0.21 22.39 12.43
C PRO A 48 1.15 22.72 11.26
N GLN A 49 2.47 22.47 11.36
CA GLN A 49 3.46 22.91 10.37
C GLN A 49 3.84 21.85 9.32
N ALA A 50 3.43 20.61 9.55
CA ALA A 50 3.59 19.55 8.58
C ALA A 50 2.37 18.60 8.66
N PRO A 51 1.57 18.48 7.59
CA PRO A 51 0.37 17.64 7.55
C PRO A 51 0.78 16.17 7.47
N ARG A 52 1.23 15.59 8.58
CA ARG A 52 1.69 14.21 8.67
C ARG A 52 1.36 13.56 10.01
N ALA A 53 1.25 12.23 9.97
CA ALA A 53 1.16 11.38 11.15
C ALA A 53 2.17 10.23 11.04
N ARG A 54 2.70 9.75 12.16
CA ARG A 54 3.51 8.54 12.28
C ARG A 54 2.79 7.56 13.19
N LEU A 55 2.63 6.31 12.72
CA LEU A 55 2.00 5.23 13.48
C LEU A 55 3.04 4.16 13.78
N ARG A 56 3.16 3.79 15.04
CA ARG A 56 4.08 2.79 15.56
C ARG A 56 3.35 1.58 16.12
N GLY A 57 4.05 0.47 16.24
CA GLY A 57 3.51 -0.74 16.86
C GLY A 57 2.69 -1.62 15.92
N LEU A 58 2.61 -1.28 14.62
CA LEU A 58 1.98 -2.13 13.63
C LEU A 58 2.91 -3.25 13.18
N SER A 59 2.36 -4.45 12.93
CA SER A 59 3.12 -5.59 12.42
C SER A 59 3.85 -5.25 11.11
N PRO A 60 5.17 -5.44 11.01
CA PRO A 60 5.92 -5.14 9.78
C PRO A 60 5.64 -6.14 8.66
N ASP A 61 5.11 -7.33 9.00
CA ASP A 61 4.87 -8.42 8.05
C ASP A 61 3.47 -8.40 7.46
N ASP A 62 2.60 -7.52 7.97
CA ASP A 62 1.22 -7.43 7.53
C ASP A 62 0.96 -6.11 6.79
N ARG A 63 0.01 -6.14 5.87
CA ARG A 63 -0.47 -4.94 5.21
C ARG A 63 -1.57 -4.31 6.04
N HIS A 64 -1.41 -3.04 6.37
CA HIS A 64 -2.38 -2.29 7.14
C HIS A 64 -3.15 -1.31 6.27
N TYR A 65 -4.45 -1.19 6.54
CA TYR A 65 -5.34 -0.21 5.92
C TYR A 65 -5.70 0.84 6.95
N PHE A 66 -5.78 2.08 6.52
CA PHE A 66 -6.02 3.22 7.38
C PHE A 66 -7.31 3.92 6.97
N ARG A 67 -8.11 4.23 7.98
CA ARG A 67 -9.23 5.14 7.84
C ARG A 67 -8.74 6.55 8.19
N LEU A 68 -8.85 7.46 7.25
CA LEU A 68 -8.57 8.87 7.45
C LEU A 68 -9.90 9.60 7.53
N ARG A 69 -10.07 10.43 8.56
CA ARG A 69 -11.28 11.22 8.74
C ARG A 69 -10.90 12.68 8.96
N ASP A 70 -11.56 13.59 8.23
CA ASP A 70 -11.38 15.02 8.41
C ASP A 70 -12.36 15.57 9.48
N GLN A 71 -12.12 16.83 9.90
CA GLN A 71 -12.96 17.53 10.89
C GLN A 71 -14.42 17.75 10.41
N HIS A 72 -14.71 17.53 9.13
CA HIS A 72 -16.04 17.64 8.56
C HIS A 72 -16.76 16.29 8.45
N GLY A 73 -16.12 15.21 8.90
CA GLY A 73 -16.65 13.84 8.88
C GLY A 73 -16.53 13.14 7.53
N ASN A 74 -15.74 13.67 6.56
CA ASN A 74 -15.43 12.92 5.36
C ASN A 74 -14.41 11.84 5.69
N GLU A 75 -14.62 10.65 5.12
CA GLU A 75 -13.75 9.49 5.33
C GLU A 75 -13.06 9.08 4.03
N LEU A 76 -11.83 8.61 4.17
CA LEU A 76 -11.03 8.00 3.12
C LEU A 76 -10.38 6.73 3.65
N LEU A 77 -10.53 5.63 2.89
CA LEU A 77 -9.75 4.42 3.11
C LEU A 77 -8.49 4.46 2.25
N SER A 78 -7.33 4.30 2.86
CA SER A 78 -6.05 4.29 2.16
C SER A 78 -5.06 3.30 2.78
N THR A 79 -3.99 3.00 2.05
CA THR A 79 -2.90 2.13 2.50
C THR A 79 -1.63 2.47 1.75
N GLU A 80 -0.51 1.86 2.13
CA GLU A 80 0.71 1.96 1.36
C GLU A 80 0.52 1.39 -0.05
N ARG A 81 0.99 2.13 -1.05
CA ARG A 81 0.91 1.73 -2.44
C ARG A 81 2.08 0.84 -2.86
N ARG A 82 3.26 1.08 -2.31
CA ARG A 82 4.49 0.36 -2.64
C ARG A 82 4.80 -0.66 -1.57
N PHE A 83 5.13 -1.85 -2.01
CA PHE A 83 5.63 -2.92 -1.17
C PHE A 83 7.15 -2.98 -1.29
N GLY A 84 7.83 -3.14 -0.17
CA GLY A 84 9.28 -3.29 -0.12
C GLY A 84 9.75 -4.69 -0.52
N LEU A 85 9.39 -5.16 -1.73
CA LEU A 85 9.92 -6.40 -2.25
C LEU A 85 11.38 -6.20 -2.69
N GLU A 86 12.23 -7.17 -2.36
CA GLU A 86 13.67 -7.11 -2.61
C GLU A 86 14.02 -7.52 -4.05
N GLY A 87 13.32 -8.52 -4.56
CA GLY A 87 13.63 -9.17 -5.83
C GLY A 87 12.90 -8.61 -7.05
N THR A 88 12.07 -7.59 -6.90
CA THR A 88 11.40 -6.93 -8.03
C THR A 88 11.24 -5.43 -7.82
N PRO A 89 11.57 -4.60 -8.82
CA PRO A 89 11.31 -3.17 -8.73
C PRO A 89 9.82 -2.87 -8.94
N ASN A 90 9.37 -1.76 -8.37
CA ASN A 90 8.08 -1.15 -8.67
C ASN A 90 6.84 -2.01 -8.39
N PHE A 91 6.90 -2.97 -7.48
CA PHE A 91 5.68 -3.67 -7.05
C PHE A 91 4.77 -2.68 -6.31
N ARG A 92 3.56 -2.48 -6.84
CA ARG A 92 2.62 -1.49 -6.29
C ARG A 92 1.17 -1.82 -6.59
N ASP A 93 0.30 -1.41 -5.67
CA ASP A 93 -1.15 -1.48 -5.79
C ASP A 93 -1.69 -0.34 -6.67
N PHE A 94 -2.66 -0.64 -7.52
CA PHE A 94 -3.42 0.32 -8.31
C PHE A 94 -4.71 0.80 -7.64
N GLY A 95 -4.98 0.36 -6.41
CA GLY A 95 -6.12 0.83 -5.64
C GLY A 95 -6.08 2.34 -5.37
N GLY A 96 -7.19 2.88 -4.95
CA GLY A 96 -7.32 4.26 -4.51
C GLY A 96 -7.55 5.30 -5.62
N TYR A 97 -7.26 4.99 -6.89
CA TYR A 97 -7.51 5.93 -7.98
C TYR A 97 -9.02 6.10 -8.26
N HIS A 98 -9.43 7.33 -8.50
CA HIS A 98 -10.80 7.61 -8.92
C HIS A 98 -10.98 7.42 -10.42
N THR A 99 -12.11 6.87 -10.78
CA THR A 99 -12.58 6.79 -12.15
C THR A 99 -13.31 8.08 -12.54
N ALA A 100 -13.49 8.31 -13.83
CA ALA A 100 -14.16 9.53 -14.34
C ALA A 100 -15.63 9.65 -13.85
N ASP A 101 -16.28 8.54 -13.52
CA ASP A 101 -17.64 8.48 -12.99
C ASP A 101 -17.71 8.52 -11.44
N GLY A 102 -16.59 8.84 -10.77
CA GLY A 102 -16.53 9.04 -9.31
C GLY A 102 -16.40 7.78 -8.49
N ARG A 103 -16.31 6.58 -9.10
CA ARG A 103 -15.98 5.35 -8.40
C ARG A 103 -14.49 5.32 -8.06
N GLN A 104 -14.11 4.45 -7.16
CA GLN A 104 -12.73 4.24 -6.76
C GLN A 104 -12.28 2.79 -7.08
N VAL A 105 -11.09 2.63 -7.62
CA VAL A 105 -10.44 1.31 -7.76
C VAL A 105 -10.20 0.75 -6.35
N LYS A 106 -10.66 -0.45 -6.10
CA LYS A 106 -10.47 -1.11 -4.80
C LYS A 106 -9.00 -1.38 -4.55
N TRP A 107 -8.56 -1.14 -3.32
CA TRP A 107 -7.25 -1.55 -2.85
C TRP A 107 -7.17 -3.07 -2.74
N GLY A 108 -6.00 -3.65 -3.02
CA GLY A 108 -5.74 -5.08 -2.85
C GLY A 108 -6.19 -5.97 -3.99
N TYR A 109 -6.64 -5.43 -5.12
CA TYR A 109 -7.17 -6.22 -6.24
C TYR A 109 -6.32 -6.16 -7.50
N LEU A 110 -5.63 -5.07 -7.75
CA LEU A 110 -4.87 -4.89 -8.98
C LEU A 110 -3.48 -4.36 -8.66
N TYR A 111 -2.47 -5.11 -9.08
CA TYR A 111 -1.07 -4.78 -8.84
C TYR A 111 -0.29 -4.68 -10.16
N ARG A 112 0.84 -3.99 -10.12
CA ARG A 112 1.86 -4.03 -11.16
C ARG A 112 3.25 -4.20 -10.55
N SER A 113 4.16 -4.80 -11.31
CA SER A 113 5.56 -4.98 -10.90
C SER A 113 6.51 -4.95 -12.08
N GLY A 114 7.80 -4.94 -11.81
CA GLY A 114 8.80 -5.47 -12.71
C GLY A 114 8.70 -6.99 -12.85
N GLN A 115 9.72 -7.63 -13.44
CA GLN A 115 9.77 -9.08 -13.54
C GLN A 115 9.83 -9.75 -12.15
N LEU A 116 9.25 -10.93 -12.03
CA LEU A 116 9.15 -11.66 -10.77
C LEU A 116 10.15 -12.81 -10.62
N SER A 117 11.13 -12.91 -11.50
CA SER A 117 12.13 -14.01 -11.49
C SER A 117 13.11 -13.92 -10.33
N GLY A 118 13.39 -12.69 -9.85
CA GLY A 118 14.35 -12.43 -8.77
C GLY A 118 13.79 -12.42 -7.37
N LEU A 119 12.51 -12.79 -7.15
CA LEU A 119 11.88 -12.74 -5.84
C LEU A 119 12.61 -13.60 -4.80
N SER A 120 12.84 -13.06 -3.61
CA SER A 120 13.36 -13.80 -2.45
C SER A 120 12.27 -14.68 -1.82
N ASP A 121 12.64 -15.58 -0.91
CA ASP A 121 11.64 -16.38 -0.18
C ASP A 121 10.77 -15.48 0.71
N ARG A 122 11.33 -14.43 1.31
CA ARG A 122 10.57 -13.40 2.02
C ARG A 122 9.55 -12.70 1.12
N ASP A 123 9.93 -12.38 -0.11
CA ASP A 123 9.00 -11.77 -1.07
C ASP A 123 7.85 -12.71 -1.42
N LEU A 124 8.13 -14.01 -1.55
CA LEU A 124 7.09 -15.03 -1.80
C LEU A 124 6.10 -15.13 -0.64
N ASP A 125 6.59 -15.08 0.61
CA ASP A 125 5.74 -15.08 1.80
C ASP A 125 4.83 -13.84 1.84
N LEU A 126 5.38 -12.66 1.49
CA LEU A 126 4.59 -11.43 1.40
C LEU A 126 3.55 -11.50 0.29
N LEU A 127 3.92 -12.02 -0.90
CA LEU A 127 2.98 -12.19 -2.01
C LEU A 127 1.88 -13.20 -1.71
N ALA A 128 2.17 -14.26 -0.97
CA ALA A 128 1.18 -15.25 -0.56
C ALA A 128 0.05 -14.62 0.26
N LYS A 129 0.40 -13.66 1.15
CA LYS A 129 -0.56 -12.91 1.97
C LYS A 129 -1.46 -11.96 1.14
N LEU A 130 -1.04 -11.55 -0.05
CA LEU A 130 -1.82 -10.67 -0.92
C LEU A 130 -2.92 -11.38 -1.69
N GLU A 131 -2.94 -12.71 -1.66
CA GLU A 131 -3.99 -13.52 -2.28
C GLU A 131 -4.22 -13.20 -3.77
N ILE A 132 -3.16 -13.04 -4.55
CA ILE A 132 -3.22 -12.73 -5.99
C ILE A 132 -3.63 -13.98 -6.76
N ASP A 133 -4.77 -13.96 -7.44
CA ASP A 133 -5.33 -15.11 -8.17
C ASP A 133 -4.80 -15.23 -9.60
N LEU A 134 -4.37 -14.13 -10.22
CA LEU A 134 -3.93 -14.10 -11.61
C LEU A 134 -2.69 -13.25 -11.79
N VAL A 135 -1.71 -13.80 -12.51
CA VAL A 135 -0.52 -13.08 -12.94
C VAL A 135 -0.50 -12.98 -14.47
N CYS A 136 -0.47 -11.77 -15.00
CA CYS A 136 -0.33 -11.52 -16.43
C CYS A 136 1.12 -11.15 -16.74
N ASP A 137 1.87 -12.04 -17.36
CA ASP A 137 3.23 -11.80 -17.80
C ASP A 137 3.24 -11.33 -19.26
N PHE A 138 3.57 -10.07 -19.50
CA PHE A 138 3.63 -9.45 -20.82
C PHE A 138 5.01 -9.55 -21.50
N ARG A 139 5.96 -10.27 -20.89
CA ARG A 139 7.27 -10.51 -21.47
C ARG A 139 7.16 -11.45 -22.68
N ARG A 140 8.18 -11.46 -23.50
CA ARG A 140 8.30 -12.42 -24.61
C ARG A 140 8.50 -13.84 -24.07
N VAL A 141 8.09 -14.83 -24.83
CA VAL A 141 8.20 -16.26 -24.44
C VAL A 141 9.65 -16.65 -24.11
N GLU A 142 10.61 -16.15 -24.88
CA GLU A 142 12.04 -16.42 -24.66
C GLU A 142 12.53 -15.83 -23.33
N GLU A 143 12.04 -14.65 -22.93
CA GLU A 143 12.38 -14.03 -21.66
C GLU A 143 11.77 -14.81 -20.48
N GLN A 144 10.52 -15.26 -20.63
CA GLN A 144 9.85 -16.08 -19.63
C GLN A 144 10.54 -17.43 -19.43
N GLN A 145 11.05 -18.04 -20.50
CA GLN A 145 11.77 -19.30 -20.43
C GLN A 145 13.17 -19.16 -19.82
N THR A 146 13.85 -18.06 -20.10
CA THR A 146 15.19 -17.79 -19.58
C THR A 146 15.16 -17.39 -18.12
N GLU A 147 14.17 -16.59 -17.74
CA GLU A 147 13.99 -16.08 -16.38
C GLU A 147 12.53 -16.28 -15.93
N PRO A 148 12.13 -17.51 -15.59
CA PRO A 148 10.76 -17.79 -15.20
C PRO A 148 10.38 -17.02 -13.93
N SER A 149 9.14 -16.56 -13.88
CA SER A 149 8.60 -15.90 -12.70
C SER A 149 8.56 -16.87 -11.51
N ARG A 150 9.02 -16.41 -10.34
CA ARG A 150 8.83 -17.11 -9.08
C ARG A 150 7.50 -16.66 -8.48
N LEU A 151 6.65 -17.62 -8.14
CA LEU A 151 5.34 -17.39 -7.54
C LEU A 151 5.18 -18.27 -6.30
N PRO A 152 4.34 -17.88 -5.32
CA PRO A 152 4.02 -18.74 -4.18
C PRO A 152 3.48 -20.11 -4.64
N ALA A 153 3.94 -21.19 -3.99
CA ALA A 153 3.71 -22.58 -4.44
C ALA A 153 2.22 -22.99 -4.49
N GLU A 154 1.36 -22.37 -3.73
CA GLU A 154 -0.08 -22.67 -3.70
C GLU A 154 -0.86 -22.08 -4.88
N ARG A 155 -0.22 -21.27 -5.73
CA ARG A 155 -0.86 -20.50 -6.80
C ARG A 155 -0.09 -20.53 -8.11
N THR A 156 0.58 -21.63 -8.37
CA THR A 156 1.15 -21.85 -9.70
C THR A 156 0.00 -22.16 -10.65
N PRO A 157 -0.21 -21.38 -11.72
CA PRO A 157 -1.29 -21.58 -12.67
C PRO A 157 -1.19 -22.90 -13.44
#